data_d7b490d56b70388e262cf0e04dfa9cd7
#
_entry.id   d7b490d56b70388e262cf0e04dfa9cd7
#
_cell.length_a   1.000
_cell.length_b   1.000
_cell.length_c   1.000
_cell.angle_alpha   90.00
_cell.angle_beta   90.00
_cell.angle_gamma   90.00
#
_symmetry.space_group_name_H-M   'P 1'
#
loop_
_entity.id
_entity.type
_entity.pdbx_description
1 polymer ?
#
loop_
_entity_poly.entity_id
_entity_poly.type
_entity_poly.pdbx_seq_one_letter_code
_entity_poly.pdbx_strand_id
1 'polypeptide(L)'
;QLLGSQNDMATIRLWAMDDWLESNGENIKSKMPVALKYAKEVVGGGQTYFLPAQVQIANPDLPGKNGYVGFFTRWDYYKELGCPEITNEDEYLEVLKQMVDAHPETADGKKVYALSGFIDWGLWPYTISYPFSHGYTNLSNNQLCNQVTGELEDMFTLEDGIFWKAIAFFNKAYRMGIMDPEAFTMKNAQYQEKIENGEVLVSAYNWGQPITEICGENAANYILPGAFPYAASIYPINSDLGYQMNNCLVISSNCKYPERAMELLEFMNSDEGARLVRTGIQGEDWDYVDGVPKLIGKREANFTSNNEEEEGYADPSSPQGIGKYRWLSSLCATNPCEDGYPIDLTKSKEYNEVSVTAADQDFCEYYTDGEAAYPGEVYVRFVEDGSMKTVDDTDLATSLMAPVSDEAAKVFAKADEYFQANIAKIITCKDDAEFEEQKDKMISDVLAMGYKDALSELQEQFEIAKKTAEVFK
;
A
#
# COMPACT_ATOMS: atom_id res chain seq x y z
N GLN A 1 3.94 -6.36 -19.28
CA GLN A 1 4.48 -5.07 -19.75
C GLN A 1 4.11 -4.87 -21.22
N LEU A 2 3.10 -4.03 -21.50
CA LEU A 2 2.62 -3.78 -22.86
C LEU A 2 3.46 -2.78 -23.62
N LEU A 3 4.37 -2.06 -22.97
CA LEU A 3 5.03 -0.89 -23.51
C LEU A 3 6.52 -0.94 -23.22
N GLY A 4 7.30 -1.23 -24.25
CA GLY A 4 8.75 -1.36 -24.14
C GLY A 4 9.50 -0.02 -24.05
N SER A 5 8.94 1.07 -24.57
CA SER A 5 9.45 2.44 -24.45
C SER A 5 8.33 3.46 -24.73
N GLN A 6 8.50 4.68 -24.27
CA GLN A 6 7.58 5.78 -24.55
C GLN A 6 7.37 6.03 -26.05
N ASN A 7 8.39 5.79 -26.86
CA ASN A 7 8.32 5.95 -28.31
C ASN A 7 7.48 4.86 -29.01
N ASP A 8 7.35 3.67 -28.44
CA ASP A 8 6.56 2.59 -29.01
C ASP A 8 5.05 2.83 -28.86
N MET A 9 4.63 3.62 -27.89
CA MET A 9 3.23 4.03 -27.73
C MET A 9 2.76 4.98 -28.81
N ALA A 10 3.60 5.93 -29.15
CA ALA A 10 3.24 7.04 -30.00
C ALA A 10 2.95 6.64 -31.45
N THR A 11 3.37 5.46 -31.91
CA THR A 11 3.52 5.35 -33.35
C THR A 11 2.69 4.29 -34.03
N ILE A 12 2.41 3.12 -33.46
CA ILE A 12 1.85 2.04 -34.31
C ILE A 12 0.85 1.10 -33.57
N ARG A 13 0.85 1.06 -32.23
CA ARG A 13 0.13 -0.01 -31.50
C ARG A 13 -1.11 0.43 -30.76
N LEU A 14 -1.22 1.71 -30.42
CA LEU A 14 -2.33 2.24 -29.62
C LEU A 14 -3.10 3.29 -30.39
N TRP A 15 -4.38 3.37 -30.06
CA TRP A 15 -5.29 4.37 -30.60
C TRP A 15 -5.24 5.63 -29.71
N ALA A 16 -5.11 6.82 -30.34
CA ALA A 16 -5.11 8.09 -29.62
C ALA A 16 -6.54 8.47 -29.23
N MET A 17 -6.75 8.84 -27.98
CA MET A 17 -8.07 9.07 -27.37
C MET A 17 -8.53 10.53 -27.45
N ASP A 18 -7.65 11.48 -27.79
CA ASP A 18 -7.87 12.92 -27.63
C ASP A 18 -9.11 13.43 -28.35
N ASP A 19 -9.26 13.16 -29.66
CA ASP A 19 -10.38 13.66 -30.46
C ASP A 19 -11.74 13.19 -29.90
N TRP A 20 -11.76 11.94 -29.42
CA TRP A 20 -12.94 11.37 -28.81
C TRP A 20 -13.22 11.98 -27.43
N LEU A 21 -12.20 12.10 -26.58
CA LEU A 21 -12.29 12.68 -25.24
C LEU A 21 -12.72 14.13 -25.27
N GLU A 22 -12.26 14.91 -26.24
CA GLU A 22 -12.66 16.32 -26.40
C GLU A 22 -14.18 16.45 -26.53
N SER A 23 -14.79 15.60 -27.34
CA SER A 23 -16.20 15.68 -27.70
C SER A 23 -17.14 14.90 -26.77
N ASN A 24 -16.67 13.82 -26.14
CA ASN A 24 -17.54 12.85 -25.45
C ASN A 24 -17.02 12.42 -24.06
N GLY A 25 -15.81 12.79 -23.64
CA GLY A 25 -15.17 12.30 -22.43
C GLY A 25 -15.46 13.17 -21.20
N GLU A 26 -16.70 13.40 -20.85
CA GLU A 26 -17.10 14.28 -19.74
C GLU A 26 -16.69 13.71 -18.36
N ASN A 27 -17.03 12.45 -18.09
CA ASN A 27 -16.70 11.79 -16.83
C ASN A 27 -15.19 11.59 -16.68
N ILE A 28 -14.54 11.06 -17.72
CA ILE A 28 -13.09 10.83 -17.70
C ILE A 28 -12.35 12.15 -17.44
N LYS A 29 -12.68 13.23 -18.15
CA LYS A 29 -12.03 14.55 -17.99
C LYS A 29 -12.27 15.17 -16.62
N SER A 30 -13.49 15.07 -16.09
CA SER A 30 -13.84 15.69 -14.81
C SER A 30 -13.27 14.92 -13.62
N LYS A 31 -13.22 13.58 -13.69
CA LYS A 31 -12.83 12.74 -12.55
C LYS A 31 -11.34 12.43 -12.48
N MET A 32 -10.56 12.63 -13.55
CA MET A 32 -9.13 12.34 -13.55
C MET A 32 -8.30 13.35 -14.37
N PRO A 33 -8.47 14.68 -14.16
CA PRO A 33 -7.80 15.69 -14.99
C PRO A 33 -6.28 15.64 -14.90
N VAL A 34 -5.72 15.37 -13.71
CA VAL A 34 -4.28 15.29 -13.49
C VAL A 34 -3.70 14.05 -14.18
N ALA A 35 -4.37 12.89 -14.05
CA ALA A 35 -3.96 11.66 -14.71
C ALA A 35 -3.97 11.78 -16.24
N LEU A 36 -4.97 12.46 -16.81
CA LEU A 36 -5.04 12.72 -18.26
C LEU A 36 -3.92 13.66 -18.71
N LYS A 37 -3.65 14.72 -17.97
CA LYS A 37 -2.56 15.65 -18.27
C LYS A 37 -1.22 14.92 -18.25
N TYR A 38 -0.99 14.07 -17.25
CA TYR A 38 0.20 13.20 -17.18
C TYR A 38 0.27 12.26 -18.39
N ALA A 39 -0.80 11.53 -18.69
CA ALA A 39 -0.83 10.59 -19.81
C ALA A 39 -0.53 11.26 -21.14
N LYS A 40 -1.01 12.50 -21.34
CA LYS A 40 -0.84 13.30 -22.56
C LYS A 40 0.53 13.98 -22.66
N GLU A 41 0.89 14.77 -21.65
CA GLU A 41 2.00 15.69 -21.74
C GLU A 41 3.35 15.04 -21.35
N VAL A 42 3.33 14.13 -20.37
CA VAL A 42 4.55 13.50 -19.87
C VAL A 42 4.88 12.24 -20.66
N VAL A 43 3.88 11.39 -20.90
CA VAL A 43 4.12 10.07 -21.51
C VAL A 43 3.80 10.07 -23.00
N GLY A 44 2.71 10.67 -23.42
CA GLY A 44 2.14 10.53 -24.77
C GLY A 44 2.67 11.49 -25.82
N GLY A 45 3.63 12.38 -25.47
CA GLY A 45 4.19 13.33 -26.43
C GLY A 45 3.15 14.30 -27.03
N GLY A 46 2.13 14.67 -26.26
CA GLY A 46 1.05 15.57 -26.64
C GLY A 46 -0.25 14.85 -27.02
N GLN A 47 -0.30 13.52 -26.92
CA GLN A 47 -1.50 12.71 -27.15
C GLN A 47 -1.76 11.73 -26.02
N THR A 48 -3.03 11.42 -25.74
CA THR A 48 -3.48 10.48 -24.71
C THR A 48 -3.65 9.10 -25.32
N TYR A 49 -2.82 8.13 -24.89
CA TYR A 49 -2.88 6.74 -25.36
C TYR A 49 -3.36 5.74 -24.31
N PHE A 50 -3.49 6.19 -23.05
CA PHE A 50 -3.92 5.33 -21.95
C PHE A 50 -4.67 6.12 -20.89
N LEU A 51 -5.48 5.40 -20.13
CA LEU A 51 -6.08 5.87 -18.88
C LEU A 51 -5.46 5.11 -17.72
N PRO A 52 -4.85 5.76 -16.72
CA PRO A 52 -4.33 5.08 -15.54
C PRO A 52 -5.45 4.38 -14.76
N ALA A 53 -5.14 3.25 -14.15
CA ALA A 53 -6.03 2.61 -13.19
C ALA A 53 -5.77 3.14 -11.77
N GLN A 54 -6.75 2.97 -10.88
CA GLN A 54 -6.64 3.33 -9.45
C GLN A 54 -6.33 4.82 -9.22
N VAL A 55 -6.92 5.69 -10.03
CA VAL A 55 -6.93 7.13 -9.73
C VAL A 55 -7.77 7.33 -8.47
N GLN A 56 -7.16 7.85 -7.42
CA GLN A 56 -7.77 7.97 -6.11
C GLN A 56 -7.80 9.43 -5.67
N ILE A 57 -8.96 9.87 -5.22
CA ILE A 57 -9.18 11.17 -4.60
C ILE A 57 -9.20 10.92 -3.10
N ALA A 58 -8.36 11.63 -2.35
CA ALA A 58 -8.38 11.57 -0.89
C ALA A 58 -9.74 12.01 -0.37
N ASN A 59 -10.28 11.27 0.58
CA ASN A 59 -11.48 11.64 1.30
C ASN A 59 -11.15 11.70 2.81
N PRO A 60 -10.84 12.89 3.34
CA PRO A 60 -10.45 13.04 4.74
C PRO A 60 -11.59 12.74 5.73
N ASP A 61 -12.83 12.75 5.27
CA ASP A 61 -14.00 12.45 6.08
C ASP A 61 -14.28 10.93 6.17
N LEU A 62 -13.52 10.12 5.44
CA LEU A 62 -13.68 8.69 5.37
C LEU A 62 -12.35 7.98 5.61
N PRO A 63 -11.87 7.87 6.87
CA PRO A 63 -10.72 7.04 7.18
C PRO A 63 -11.01 5.58 6.83
N GLY A 64 -10.00 4.87 6.33
CA GLY A 64 -10.10 3.44 6.10
C GLY A 64 -10.44 2.70 7.40
N LYS A 65 -11.04 1.51 7.31
CA LYS A 65 -11.39 0.71 8.50
C LYS A 65 -10.16 0.44 9.38
N ASN A 66 -9.01 0.24 8.75
CA ASN A 66 -7.72 0.02 9.41
C ASN A 66 -6.60 0.67 8.58
N GLY A 67 -5.41 0.85 9.17
CA GLY A 67 -4.22 1.27 8.41
C GLY A 67 -3.86 0.28 7.29
N TYR A 68 -3.00 0.67 6.35
CA TYR A 68 -2.66 -0.14 5.18
C TYR A 68 -1.31 -0.87 5.32
N VAL A 69 -0.26 -0.16 5.71
CA VAL A 69 1.09 -0.67 5.93
C VAL A 69 1.61 -0.15 7.27
N GLY A 70 2.41 -0.94 7.96
CA GLY A 70 3.02 -0.55 9.24
C GLY A 70 3.40 -1.76 10.09
N PHE A 71 3.52 -1.56 11.37
CA PHE A 71 3.75 -2.64 12.35
C PHE A 71 2.44 -2.98 13.04
N PHE A 72 1.60 -3.80 12.37
CA PHE A 72 0.34 -4.29 12.95
C PHE A 72 0.63 -5.34 14.00
N THR A 73 0.55 -4.92 15.25
CA THR A 73 0.96 -5.68 16.43
C THR A 73 -0.23 -6.39 17.05
N ARG A 74 -0.04 -7.60 17.52
CA ARG A 74 -1.02 -8.43 18.18
C ARG A 74 -1.60 -7.75 19.41
N TRP A 75 -2.88 -7.35 19.36
CA TRP A 75 -3.55 -6.53 20.36
C TRP A 75 -3.85 -7.25 21.66
N ASP A 76 -4.43 -8.44 21.60
CA ASP A 76 -4.80 -9.25 22.77
C ASP A 76 -3.58 -9.53 23.65
N TYR A 77 -2.43 -9.88 23.09
CA TYR A 77 -1.18 -10.11 23.85
C TYR A 77 -0.60 -8.81 24.42
N TYR A 78 -0.67 -7.72 23.67
CA TYR A 78 -0.26 -6.41 24.19
C TYR A 78 -1.13 -5.99 25.38
N LYS A 79 -2.44 -6.22 25.30
CA LYS A 79 -3.39 -5.92 26.36
C LYS A 79 -3.18 -6.81 27.59
N GLU A 80 -2.85 -8.10 27.44
CA GLU A 80 -2.48 -8.99 28.54
C GLU A 80 -1.30 -8.48 29.35
N LEU A 81 -0.35 -7.81 28.71
CA LEU A 81 0.79 -7.14 29.38
C LEU A 81 0.38 -5.85 30.12
N GLY A 82 -0.90 -5.44 30.03
CA GLY A 82 -1.40 -4.22 30.63
C GLY A 82 -1.13 -2.97 29.81
N CYS A 83 -0.95 -3.09 28.51
CA CYS A 83 -0.67 -2.00 27.56
C CYS A 83 0.50 -1.12 28.02
N PRO A 84 1.72 -1.66 28.19
CA PRO A 84 2.86 -0.89 28.64
C PRO A 84 3.10 0.31 27.71
N GLU A 85 3.46 1.47 28.28
CA GLU A 85 3.79 2.63 27.48
C GLU A 85 4.98 2.36 26.58
N ILE A 86 4.88 2.79 25.33
CA ILE A 86 5.92 2.69 24.30
C ILE A 86 6.22 4.11 23.83
N THR A 87 7.48 4.56 23.93
CA THR A 87 7.90 5.90 23.54
C THR A 87 8.98 5.92 22.45
N ASN A 88 9.54 4.74 22.15
CA ASN A 88 10.60 4.56 21.16
C ASN A 88 10.65 3.11 20.67
N GLU A 89 11.45 2.87 19.64
CA GLU A 89 11.61 1.56 18.99
C GLU A 89 12.23 0.50 19.89
N ASP A 90 13.11 0.89 20.80
CA ASP A 90 13.76 -0.02 21.73
C ASP A 90 12.76 -0.58 22.73
N GLU A 91 11.92 0.28 23.29
CA GLU A 91 10.82 -0.12 24.15
C GLU A 91 9.81 -1.00 23.42
N TYR A 92 9.54 -0.68 22.15
CA TYR A 92 8.66 -1.52 21.32
C TYR A 92 9.22 -2.94 21.16
N LEU A 93 10.52 -3.10 20.86
CA LEU A 93 11.16 -4.41 20.77
C LEU A 93 11.14 -5.16 22.11
N GLU A 94 11.30 -4.45 23.24
CA GLU A 94 11.20 -5.06 24.57
C GLU A 94 9.76 -5.53 24.87
N VAL A 95 8.74 -4.77 24.48
CA VAL A 95 7.35 -5.18 24.61
C VAL A 95 7.07 -6.41 23.75
N LEU A 96 7.52 -6.42 22.50
CA LEU A 96 7.40 -7.60 21.63
C LEU A 96 8.10 -8.82 22.24
N LYS A 97 9.27 -8.63 22.87
CA LYS A 97 9.98 -9.71 23.57
C LYS A 97 9.17 -10.25 24.74
N GLN A 98 8.55 -9.39 25.53
CA GLN A 98 7.68 -9.81 26.63
C GLN A 98 6.45 -10.59 26.13
N MET A 99 5.86 -10.18 25.00
CA MET A 99 4.75 -10.90 24.37
C MET A 99 5.18 -12.32 23.94
N VAL A 100 6.35 -12.45 23.28
CA VAL A 100 6.90 -13.76 22.89
C VAL A 100 7.24 -14.61 24.09
N ASP A 101 7.80 -14.03 25.17
CA ASP A 101 8.13 -14.78 26.39
C ASP A 101 6.88 -15.26 27.15
N ALA A 102 5.79 -14.49 27.11
CA ALA A 102 4.51 -14.88 27.68
C ALA A 102 3.80 -15.96 26.84
N HIS A 103 3.97 -15.92 25.53
CA HIS A 103 3.37 -16.85 24.57
C HIS A 103 4.44 -17.45 23.64
N PRO A 104 5.34 -18.32 24.15
CA PRO A 104 6.47 -18.83 23.36
C PRO A 104 6.05 -19.82 22.27
N GLU A 105 4.87 -20.40 22.40
CA GLU A 105 4.32 -21.41 21.49
C GLU A 105 2.83 -21.13 21.23
N THR A 106 2.38 -21.42 20.03
CA THR A 106 0.96 -21.42 19.65
C THR A 106 0.22 -22.58 20.33
N ALA A 107 -1.10 -22.62 20.25
CA ALA A 107 -1.93 -23.69 20.83
C ALA A 107 -1.57 -25.09 20.27
N ASP A 108 -1.07 -25.18 19.06
CA ASP A 108 -0.60 -26.42 18.42
C ASP A 108 0.91 -26.69 18.62
N GLY A 109 1.59 -25.89 19.45
CA GLY A 109 2.98 -26.10 19.88
C GLY A 109 4.04 -25.60 18.89
N LYS A 110 3.70 -24.71 17.99
CA LYS A 110 4.65 -24.05 17.09
C LYS A 110 5.27 -22.85 17.78
N LYS A 111 6.55 -22.60 17.51
CA LYS A 111 7.27 -21.49 18.12
C LYS A 111 6.75 -20.15 17.62
N VAL A 112 6.56 -19.21 18.54
CA VAL A 112 6.13 -17.85 18.27
C VAL A 112 7.34 -16.92 18.13
N TYR A 113 7.26 -16.02 17.17
CA TYR A 113 8.19 -14.93 16.92
C TYR A 113 7.43 -13.60 16.86
N ALA A 114 8.10 -12.50 17.14
CA ALA A 114 7.48 -11.17 16.98
C ALA A 114 7.49 -10.70 15.54
N LEU A 115 8.64 -10.78 14.89
CA LEU A 115 8.87 -10.26 13.54
C LEU A 115 9.30 -11.37 12.59
N SER A 116 8.95 -11.21 11.32
CA SER A 116 9.36 -12.09 10.24
C SER A 116 9.46 -11.34 8.91
N GLY A 117 9.75 -12.05 7.83
CA GLY A 117 9.84 -11.53 6.47
C GLY A 117 9.68 -12.64 5.45
N PHE A 118 9.88 -12.32 4.17
CA PHE A 118 9.79 -13.26 3.05
C PHE A 118 10.63 -12.77 1.85
N ILE A 119 10.92 -13.64 0.90
CA ILE A 119 11.94 -13.36 -0.13
C ILE A 119 11.40 -13.11 -1.54
N ASP A 120 10.17 -13.49 -1.84
CA ASP A 120 9.64 -13.46 -3.21
C ASP A 120 9.19 -12.08 -3.71
N TRP A 121 9.18 -11.07 -2.82
CA TRP A 121 9.03 -9.64 -3.20
C TRP A 121 10.34 -8.83 -2.97
N GLY A 122 11.48 -9.48 -3.04
CA GLY A 122 12.78 -8.85 -2.85
C GLY A 122 13.00 -8.26 -1.46
N LEU A 123 13.47 -7.03 -1.39
CA LEU A 123 13.71 -6.33 -0.13
C LEU A 123 12.48 -5.71 0.51
N TRP A 124 11.31 -5.82 -0.14
CA TRP A 124 10.08 -5.18 0.31
C TRP A 124 9.76 -5.37 1.81
N PRO A 125 9.88 -6.57 2.42
CA PRO A 125 9.59 -6.73 3.84
C PRO A 125 10.42 -5.85 4.78
N TYR A 126 11.61 -5.48 4.35
CA TYR A 126 12.56 -4.66 5.12
C TYR A 126 12.52 -3.18 4.75
N THR A 127 11.92 -2.85 3.60
CA THR A 127 11.87 -1.48 3.07
C THR A 127 10.49 -0.86 3.13
N ILE A 128 9.47 -1.59 3.61
CA ILE A 128 8.11 -1.08 3.68
C ILE A 128 7.72 -0.60 5.08
N SER A 129 7.62 -1.47 6.06
CA SER A 129 7.03 -1.10 7.37
C SER A 129 7.84 -0.04 8.10
N TYR A 130 9.14 -0.26 8.26
CA TYR A 130 9.98 0.66 9.00
C TYR A 130 10.14 2.02 8.30
N PRO A 131 10.52 2.09 7.00
CA PRO A 131 10.57 3.36 6.29
C PRO A 131 9.21 4.09 6.25
N PHE A 132 8.12 3.39 6.00
CA PHE A 132 6.78 3.99 6.02
C PHE A 132 6.44 4.61 7.37
N SER A 133 6.72 3.90 8.47
CA SER A 133 6.51 4.40 9.83
C SER A 133 7.40 5.58 10.20
N HIS A 134 8.35 5.93 9.33
CA HIS A 134 9.21 7.12 9.41
C HIS A 134 8.91 8.18 8.33
N GLY A 135 7.84 8.02 7.56
CA GLY A 135 7.44 8.98 6.53
C GLY A 135 8.17 8.83 5.20
N TYR A 136 8.62 7.62 4.86
CA TYR A 136 9.26 7.31 3.58
C TYR A 136 8.43 6.34 2.75
N THR A 137 8.44 6.48 1.43
CA THR A 137 7.95 5.49 0.47
C THR A 137 9.08 4.84 -0.31
N ASN A 138 8.85 3.58 -0.69
CA ASN A 138 9.80 2.84 -1.52
C ASN A 138 9.54 3.17 -3.00
N LEU A 139 10.60 3.52 -3.72
CA LEU A 139 10.56 3.79 -5.15
C LEU A 139 11.43 2.79 -5.92
N SER A 140 11.33 2.83 -7.25
CA SER A 140 12.22 2.09 -8.13
C SER A 140 13.68 2.56 -8.01
N ASN A 141 14.61 1.79 -8.56
CA ASN A 141 16.03 2.12 -8.61
C ASN A 141 16.70 2.33 -7.25
N ASN A 142 16.26 1.54 -6.24
CA ASN A 142 16.85 1.52 -4.89
C ASN A 142 16.78 2.87 -4.17
N GLN A 143 15.67 3.57 -4.33
CA GLN A 143 15.42 4.85 -3.70
C GLN A 143 14.27 4.79 -2.72
N LEU A 144 14.38 5.58 -1.68
CA LEU A 144 13.31 5.91 -0.77
C LEU A 144 12.96 7.40 -0.93
N CYS A 145 11.70 7.74 -0.94
CA CYS A 145 11.26 9.13 -0.95
C CYS A 145 10.80 9.53 0.45
N ASN A 146 11.41 10.58 1.00
CA ASN A 146 10.91 11.21 2.22
C ASN A 146 9.64 12.01 1.86
N GLN A 147 8.50 11.54 2.30
CA GLN A 147 7.20 12.14 1.99
C GLN A 147 6.98 13.52 2.61
N VAL A 148 7.75 13.86 3.64
CA VAL A 148 7.68 15.18 4.31
C VAL A 148 8.46 16.24 3.55
N THR A 149 9.65 15.87 3.05
CA THR A 149 10.55 16.82 2.36
C THR A 149 10.47 16.72 0.85
N GLY A 150 9.92 15.64 0.30
CA GLY A 150 9.92 15.32 -1.13
C GLY A 150 11.31 14.97 -1.68
N GLU A 151 12.29 14.70 -0.82
CA GLU A 151 13.67 14.39 -1.25
C GLU A 151 13.87 12.88 -1.42
N LEU A 152 14.68 12.51 -2.41
CA LEU A 152 15.12 11.13 -2.58
C LEU A 152 16.26 10.80 -1.63
N GLU A 153 16.17 9.61 -1.05
CA GLU A 153 17.24 9.02 -0.24
C GLU A 153 17.74 7.75 -0.91
N ASP A 154 19.03 7.68 -1.16
CA ASP A 154 19.66 6.47 -1.66
C ASP A 154 19.65 5.37 -0.61
N MET A 155 19.08 4.23 -0.99
CA MET A 155 18.85 3.12 -0.08
C MET A 155 20.15 2.47 0.39
N PHE A 156 21.14 2.33 -0.48
CA PHE A 156 22.26 1.42 -0.22
C PHE A 156 23.55 2.08 0.22
N THR A 157 23.85 3.29 -0.23
CA THR A 157 25.15 3.90 0.04
C THR A 157 25.12 5.08 1.01
N LEU A 158 23.92 5.49 1.46
CA LEU A 158 23.77 6.48 2.52
C LEU A 158 23.89 5.80 3.90
N GLU A 159 25.06 5.89 4.54
CA GLU A 159 25.42 5.15 5.77
C GLU A 159 24.43 5.33 6.93
N ASP A 160 23.90 6.55 7.12
CA ASP A 160 22.93 6.89 8.17
C ASP A 160 21.49 6.95 7.66
N GLY A 161 21.23 6.41 6.45
CA GLY A 161 19.94 6.41 5.80
C GLY A 161 18.89 5.55 6.51
N ILE A 162 17.62 5.79 6.18
CA ILE A 162 16.49 5.09 6.79
C ILE A 162 16.53 3.57 6.51
N PHE A 163 17.08 3.15 5.37
CA PHE A 163 17.28 1.74 5.07
C PHE A 163 18.19 1.05 6.09
N TRP A 164 19.35 1.65 6.39
CA TRP A 164 20.29 1.05 7.34
C TRP A 164 19.75 1.06 8.77
N LYS A 165 18.96 2.06 9.13
CA LYS A 165 18.22 2.06 10.40
C LYS A 165 17.21 0.93 10.46
N ALA A 166 16.47 0.67 9.37
CA ALA A 166 15.57 -0.48 9.27
C ALA A 166 16.33 -1.80 9.46
N ILE A 167 17.46 -1.98 8.76
CA ILE A 167 18.26 -3.20 8.87
C ILE A 167 18.84 -3.38 10.28
N ALA A 168 19.26 -2.29 10.95
CA ALA A 168 19.73 -2.33 12.33
C ALA A 168 18.58 -2.70 13.30
N PHE A 169 17.38 -2.19 13.10
CA PHE A 169 16.18 -2.57 13.86
C PHE A 169 15.90 -4.08 13.75
N PHE A 170 15.90 -4.64 12.54
CA PHE A 170 15.72 -6.08 12.35
C PHE A 170 16.88 -6.92 12.90
N ASN A 171 18.15 -6.44 12.80
CA ASN A 171 19.29 -7.09 13.43
C ASN A 171 19.12 -7.12 14.96
N LYS A 172 18.67 -6.02 15.58
CA LYS A 172 18.39 -5.98 17.02
C LYS A 172 17.32 -7.00 17.41
N ALA A 173 16.22 -7.06 16.68
CA ALA A 173 15.16 -8.07 16.89
C ALA A 173 15.68 -9.50 16.74
N TYR A 174 16.56 -9.75 15.75
CA TYR A 174 17.20 -11.06 15.58
C TYR A 174 18.09 -11.42 16.78
N ARG A 175 18.92 -10.50 17.26
CA ARG A 175 19.78 -10.70 18.44
C ARG A 175 18.99 -10.93 19.73
N MET A 176 17.80 -10.34 19.85
CA MET A 176 16.86 -10.58 20.95
C MET A 176 16.16 -11.95 20.84
N GLY A 177 16.31 -12.66 19.72
CA GLY A 177 15.68 -13.96 19.47
C GLY A 177 14.19 -13.90 19.16
N ILE A 178 13.68 -12.73 18.78
CA ILE A 178 12.26 -12.49 18.47
C ILE A 178 11.98 -12.37 16.96
N MET A 179 12.98 -12.48 16.11
CA MET A 179 12.81 -12.54 14.67
C MET A 179 12.85 -13.99 14.19
N ASP A 180 11.90 -14.34 13.33
CA ASP A 180 11.79 -15.67 12.72
C ASP A 180 13.00 -15.94 11.79
N PRO A 181 13.79 -17.00 12.03
CA PRO A 181 14.93 -17.32 11.17
C PRO A 181 14.52 -17.79 9.77
N GLU A 182 13.27 -18.23 9.56
CA GLU A 182 12.75 -18.61 8.23
C GLU A 182 12.42 -17.41 7.34
N ALA A 183 12.44 -16.20 7.89
CA ALA A 183 12.22 -14.94 7.18
C ALA A 183 13.09 -14.80 5.90
N PHE A 184 14.25 -15.46 5.88
CA PHE A 184 15.21 -15.38 4.78
C PHE A 184 15.07 -16.49 3.73
N THR A 185 14.06 -17.36 3.87
CA THR A 185 13.88 -18.52 2.98
C THR A 185 12.43 -18.74 2.56
N MET A 186 11.46 -18.27 3.34
CA MET A 186 10.05 -18.47 3.04
C MET A 186 9.51 -17.45 2.03
N LYS A 187 8.38 -17.79 1.43
CA LYS A 187 7.62 -16.93 0.53
C LYS A 187 6.49 -16.20 1.27
N ASN A 188 5.94 -15.18 0.64
CA ASN A 188 4.84 -14.39 1.19
C ASN A 188 3.65 -15.24 1.65
N ALA A 189 3.24 -16.26 0.88
CA ALA A 189 2.14 -17.14 1.27
C ALA A 189 2.41 -17.88 2.61
N GLN A 190 3.65 -18.30 2.86
CA GLN A 190 4.03 -18.94 4.12
C GLN A 190 4.12 -17.93 5.27
N TYR A 191 4.56 -16.71 4.98
CA TYR A 191 4.55 -15.61 5.93
C TYR A 191 3.12 -15.28 6.37
N GLN A 192 2.18 -15.17 5.44
CA GLN A 192 0.76 -14.97 5.74
C GLN A 192 0.20 -16.09 6.61
N GLU A 193 0.43 -17.34 6.24
CA GLU A 193 0.02 -18.51 7.03
C GLU A 193 0.53 -18.44 8.48
N LYS A 194 1.77 -18.02 8.70
CA LYS A 194 2.33 -17.84 10.05
C LYS A 194 1.65 -16.71 10.83
N ILE A 195 1.30 -15.61 10.18
CA ILE A 195 0.52 -14.53 10.82
C ILE A 195 -0.87 -15.06 11.23
N GLU A 196 -1.58 -15.70 10.31
CA GLU A 196 -2.92 -16.25 10.51
C GLU A 196 -2.94 -17.29 11.65
N ASN A 197 -1.92 -18.12 11.74
CA ASN A 197 -1.76 -19.15 12.79
C ASN A 197 -1.25 -18.59 14.12
N GLY A 198 -0.90 -17.30 14.20
CA GLY A 198 -0.35 -16.67 15.41
C GLY A 198 1.11 -17.03 15.72
N GLU A 199 1.84 -17.60 14.76
CA GLU A 199 3.27 -17.89 14.87
C GLU A 199 4.13 -16.61 14.78
N VAL A 200 3.59 -15.55 14.15
CA VAL A 200 4.23 -14.23 14.02
C VAL A 200 3.27 -13.16 14.52
N LEU A 201 3.73 -12.34 15.48
CA LEU A 201 2.87 -11.38 16.19
C LEU A 201 2.68 -10.05 15.50
N VAL A 202 3.55 -9.71 14.55
CA VAL A 202 3.52 -8.42 13.85
C VAL A 202 3.41 -8.62 12.35
N SER A 203 2.35 -8.09 11.75
CA SER A 203 2.20 -8.04 10.30
C SER A 203 2.70 -6.71 9.73
N ALA A 204 3.36 -6.77 8.56
CA ALA A 204 3.81 -5.59 7.82
C ALA A 204 2.69 -4.88 7.06
N TYR A 205 1.51 -5.49 6.94
CA TYR A 205 0.38 -5.01 6.15
C TYR A 205 -0.94 -5.64 6.63
N ASN A 206 -2.07 -5.06 6.22
CA ASN A 206 -3.41 -5.44 6.70
C ASN A 206 -4.27 -6.25 5.70
N TRP A 207 -3.77 -6.59 4.51
CA TRP A 207 -4.55 -7.31 3.50
C TRP A 207 -4.44 -8.82 3.55
N GLY A 208 -3.91 -9.37 4.65
CA GLY A 208 -3.93 -10.79 4.96
C GLY A 208 -5.29 -11.27 5.46
N GLN A 209 -5.43 -12.57 5.69
CA GLN A 209 -6.63 -13.16 6.28
C GLN A 209 -6.79 -12.75 7.75
N PRO A 210 -8.03 -12.71 8.27
CA PRO A 210 -8.26 -12.39 9.68
C PRO A 210 -7.66 -13.45 10.61
N ILE A 211 -6.82 -13.04 11.55
CA ILE A 211 -6.25 -13.97 12.56
C ILE A 211 -7.31 -14.48 13.55
N THR A 212 -8.46 -13.82 13.63
CA THR A 212 -9.56 -14.18 14.52
C THR A 212 -10.12 -15.57 14.27
N GLU A 213 -10.03 -16.09 13.05
CA GLU A 213 -10.54 -17.42 12.70
C GLU A 213 -9.79 -18.54 13.40
N ILE A 214 -8.49 -18.39 13.60
CA ILE A 214 -7.60 -19.40 14.18
C ILE A 214 -7.23 -19.05 15.62
N CYS A 215 -6.92 -17.78 15.89
CA CYS A 215 -6.41 -17.33 17.18
C CYS A 215 -7.50 -16.92 18.17
N GLY A 216 -8.79 -16.84 17.72
CA GLY A 216 -9.94 -16.49 18.55
C GLY A 216 -10.46 -15.07 18.33
N GLU A 217 -11.69 -14.83 18.71
CA GLU A 217 -12.46 -13.61 18.45
C GLU A 217 -11.83 -12.30 18.96
N ASN A 218 -10.97 -12.40 19.97
CA ASN A 218 -10.25 -11.25 20.54
C ASN A 218 -8.88 -11.01 19.90
N ALA A 219 -8.44 -11.89 19.00
CA ALA A 219 -7.16 -11.76 18.33
C ALA A 219 -7.29 -10.82 17.13
N ALA A 220 -6.53 -9.75 17.14
CA ALA A 220 -6.39 -8.82 16.00
C ALA A 220 -5.06 -8.09 16.07
N ASN A 221 -4.68 -7.47 14.95
CA ASN A 221 -3.42 -6.73 14.84
C ASN A 221 -3.72 -5.26 14.55
N TYR A 222 -3.14 -4.36 15.35
CA TYR A 222 -3.28 -2.90 15.19
C TYR A 222 -1.92 -2.21 15.25
N ILE A 223 -1.83 -1.02 14.66
CA ILE A 223 -0.68 -0.13 14.83
C ILE A 223 -0.79 0.51 16.21
N LEU A 224 0.26 0.36 17.02
CA LEU A 224 0.34 0.96 18.34
C LEU A 224 1.03 2.33 18.28
N PRO A 225 0.58 3.33 19.05
CA PRO A 225 1.24 4.62 19.11
C PRO A 225 2.56 4.57 19.89
N GLY A 226 3.42 5.56 19.67
CA GLY A 226 4.61 5.83 20.46
C GLY A 226 5.93 5.27 19.92
N ALA A 227 5.93 4.08 19.31
CA ALA A 227 7.16 3.50 18.75
C ALA A 227 7.66 4.26 17.53
N PHE A 228 6.76 4.63 16.64
CA PHE A 228 7.07 5.21 15.34
C PHE A 228 6.30 6.52 15.14
N PRO A 229 6.93 7.53 14.48
CA PRO A 229 6.35 8.87 14.38
C PRO A 229 5.17 9.00 13.41
N TYR A 230 5.00 8.07 12.46
CA TYR A 230 3.97 8.16 11.44
C TYR A 230 3.02 6.97 11.47
N ALA A 231 1.75 7.27 11.41
CA ALA A 231 0.74 6.28 11.08
C ALA A 231 0.70 6.12 9.56
N ALA A 232 1.08 4.96 9.07
CA ALA A 232 1.05 4.68 7.66
C ALA A 232 -0.38 4.62 7.13
N SER A 233 -0.74 5.53 6.24
CA SER A 233 -1.93 5.47 5.39
C SER A 233 -3.26 5.25 6.13
N ILE A 234 -3.60 6.12 7.06
CA ILE A 234 -4.92 6.14 7.72
C ILE A 234 -6.00 6.53 6.72
N TYR A 235 -5.71 7.52 5.91
CA TYR A 235 -6.61 7.97 4.86
C TYR A 235 -6.28 7.27 3.55
N PRO A 236 -7.28 7.09 2.67
CA PRO A 236 -7.02 6.74 1.28
C PRO A 236 -6.00 7.73 0.72
N ILE A 237 -4.88 7.22 0.25
CA ILE A 237 -3.81 8.03 -0.33
C ILE A 237 -4.39 8.77 -1.52
N ASN A 238 -4.13 10.07 -1.60
CA ASN A 238 -4.44 10.81 -2.82
C ASN A 238 -3.47 10.35 -3.92
N SER A 239 -3.98 9.67 -4.92
CA SER A 239 -3.21 9.17 -6.06
C SER A 239 -3.81 9.71 -7.35
N ASP A 240 -3.61 11.01 -7.58
CA ASP A 240 -4.13 11.70 -8.77
C ASP A 240 -3.64 11.08 -10.09
N LEU A 241 -2.49 10.42 -10.07
CA LEU A 241 -1.91 9.73 -11.23
C LEU A 241 -2.28 8.24 -11.29
N GLY A 242 -2.89 7.70 -10.24
CA GLY A 242 -3.17 6.27 -10.14
C GLY A 242 -1.89 5.44 -10.27
N TYR A 243 -2.01 4.26 -10.85
CA TYR A 243 -0.87 3.39 -11.11
C TYR A 243 -0.04 3.81 -12.34
N GLN A 244 -0.29 4.99 -12.90
CA GLN A 244 0.41 5.50 -14.07
C GLN A 244 0.36 4.47 -15.23
N MET A 245 1.51 4.06 -15.76
CA MET A 245 1.62 3.07 -16.83
C MET A 245 1.68 1.61 -16.34
N ASN A 246 1.83 1.36 -15.04
CA ASN A 246 1.99 0.00 -14.50
C ASN A 246 0.72 -0.84 -14.70
N ASN A 247 -0.44 -0.23 -14.44
CA ASN A 247 -1.75 -0.78 -14.75
C ASN A 247 -2.57 0.31 -15.42
N CYS A 248 -2.80 0.21 -16.71
CA CYS A 248 -3.53 1.20 -17.46
C CYS A 248 -4.44 0.55 -18.50
N LEU A 249 -5.47 1.31 -18.89
CA LEU A 249 -6.40 0.95 -19.95
C LEU A 249 -5.92 1.55 -21.27
N VAL A 250 -5.79 0.72 -22.29
CA VAL A 250 -5.36 1.12 -23.64
C VAL A 250 -6.30 0.56 -24.70
N ILE A 251 -6.40 1.23 -25.84
CA ILE A 251 -7.12 0.73 -27.02
C ILE A 251 -6.09 0.45 -28.10
N SER A 252 -6.10 -0.78 -28.63
CA SER A 252 -5.22 -1.17 -29.73
C SER A 252 -5.55 -0.38 -30.99
N SER A 253 -4.55 0.06 -31.77
CA SER A 253 -4.75 0.63 -33.09
C SER A 253 -5.45 -0.30 -34.08
N ASN A 254 -5.42 -1.62 -33.81
CA ASN A 254 -6.13 -2.64 -34.57
C ASN A 254 -7.58 -2.87 -34.10
N CYS A 255 -8.06 -2.11 -33.09
CA CYS A 255 -9.43 -2.21 -32.63
C CYS A 255 -10.40 -1.83 -33.77
N LYS A 256 -11.37 -2.69 -34.03
CA LYS A 256 -12.37 -2.43 -35.10
C LYS A 256 -13.37 -1.34 -34.73
N TYR A 257 -13.58 -1.12 -33.44
CA TYR A 257 -14.58 -0.21 -32.90
C TYR A 257 -14.01 0.60 -31.72
N PRO A 258 -12.97 1.43 -31.94
CA PRO A 258 -12.30 2.15 -30.84
C PRO A 258 -13.23 3.14 -30.14
N GLU A 259 -14.11 3.83 -30.88
CA GLU A 259 -15.09 4.74 -30.32
C GLU A 259 -16.07 4.02 -29.38
N ARG A 260 -16.51 2.80 -29.75
CA ARG A 260 -17.36 1.96 -28.88
C ARG A 260 -16.65 1.50 -27.61
N ALA A 261 -15.35 1.24 -27.70
CA ALA A 261 -14.53 0.95 -26.53
C ALA A 261 -14.42 2.20 -25.61
N MET A 262 -14.27 3.39 -26.19
CA MET A 262 -14.26 4.63 -25.42
C MET A 262 -15.61 4.93 -24.76
N GLU A 263 -16.74 4.68 -25.44
CA GLU A 263 -18.08 4.79 -24.82
C GLU A 263 -18.20 3.92 -23.58
N LEU A 264 -17.67 2.68 -23.63
CA LEU A 264 -17.63 1.79 -22.47
C LEU A 264 -16.74 2.37 -21.35
N LEU A 265 -15.55 2.85 -21.67
CA LEU A 265 -14.63 3.41 -20.66
C LEU A 265 -15.21 4.69 -20.04
N GLU A 266 -15.87 5.55 -20.84
CA GLU A 266 -16.55 6.74 -20.33
C GLU A 266 -17.67 6.38 -19.36
N PHE A 267 -18.52 5.40 -19.73
CA PHE A 267 -19.55 4.89 -18.84
C PHE A 267 -18.95 4.30 -17.56
N MET A 268 -17.90 3.48 -17.65
CA MET A 268 -17.25 2.87 -16.48
C MET A 268 -16.56 3.89 -15.55
N ASN A 269 -16.35 5.10 -16.00
CA ASN A 269 -15.82 6.20 -15.19
C ASN A 269 -16.90 7.22 -14.77
N SER A 270 -18.18 6.98 -15.08
CA SER A 270 -19.31 7.65 -14.43
C SER A 270 -19.57 7.05 -13.05
N ASP A 271 -20.32 7.74 -12.20
CA ASP A 271 -20.73 7.21 -10.89
C ASP A 271 -21.53 5.90 -11.03
N GLU A 272 -22.46 5.86 -12.00
CA GLU A 272 -23.25 4.66 -12.28
C GLU A 272 -22.38 3.48 -12.70
N GLY A 273 -21.51 3.65 -13.68
CA GLY A 273 -20.67 2.59 -14.21
C GLY A 273 -19.62 2.12 -13.22
N ALA A 274 -18.99 3.05 -12.48
CA ALA A 274 -18.02 2.73 -11.45
C ALA A 274 -18.65 1.97 -10.27
N ARG A 275 -19.85 2.42 -9.83
CA ARG A 275 -20.61 1.75 -8.76
C ARG A 275 -21.13 0.38 -9.20
N LEU A 276 -21.55 0.24 -10.48
CA LEU A 276 -21.96 -1.04 -11.05
C LEU A 276 -20.87 -2.14 -10.88
N VAL A 277 -19.62 -1.81 -11.12
CA VAL A 277 -18.52 -2.80 -11.06
C VAL A 277 -17.89 -2.96 -9.67
N ARG A 278 -18.27 -2.12 -8.72
CA ARG A 278 -17.72 -2.16 -7.36
C ARG A 278 -18.75 -2.51 -6.29
N THR A 279 -19.98 -2.00 -6.43
CA THR A 279 -21.06 -2.26 -5.48
C THR A 279 -22.06 -3.27 -6.02
N GLY A 280 -22.33 -3.24 -7.33
CA GLY A 280 -23.30 -4.12 -7.97
C GLY A 280 -24.43 -3.37 -8.68
N ILE A 281 -25.52 -4.08 -8.95
CA ILE A 281 -26.66 -3.61 -9.74
C ILE A 281 -27.64 -2.84 -8.85
N GLN A 282 -27.94 -1.59 -9.22
CA GLN A 282 -28.96 -0.82 -8.52
C GLN A 282 -30.35 -1.49 -8.64
N GLY A 283 -31.07 -1.54 -7.53
CA GLY A 283 -32.36 -2.23 -7.41
C GLY A 283 -32.25 -3.73 -7.12
N GLU A 284 -31.04 -4.33 -7.21
CA GLU A 284 -30.78 -5.74 -6.88
C GLU A 284 -29.77 -5.87 -5.73
N ASP A 285 -28.60 -5.22 -5.82
CA ASP A 285 -27.53 -5.30 -4.85
C ASP A 285 -27.51 -4.08 -3.91
N TRP A 286 -27.92 -2.93 -4.42
CA TRP A 286 -28.02 -1.66 -3.68
C TRP A 286 -29.14 -0.77 -4.23
N ASP A 287 -29.61 0.16 -3.41
CA ASP A 287 -30.56 1.21 -3.84
C ASP A 287 -30.56 2.38 -2.84
N TYR A 288 -31.22 3.46 -3.20
CA TYR A 288 -31.48 4.57 -2.27
C TYR A 288 -32.62 4.23 -1.30
N VAL A 289 -32.30 4.16 -0.02
CA VAL A 289 -33.24 3.98 1.08
C VAL A 289 -33.29 5.25 1.90
N ASP A 290 -34.41 5.96 1.87
CA ASP A 290 -34.58 7.28 2.48
C ASP A 290 -33.56 8.33 1.99
N GLY A 291 -33.16 8.24 0.74
CA GLY A 291 -32.19 9.15 0.12
C GLY A 291 -30.71 8.80 0.37
N VAL A 292 -30.43 7.72 1.07
CA VAL A 292 -29.09 7.21 1.36
C VAL A 292 -28.84 5.94 0.53
N PRO A 293 -27.71 5.84 -0.22
CA PRO A 293 -27.41 4.62 -0.96
C PRO A 293 -26.96 3.52 0.02
N LYS A 294 -27.65 2.37 -0.03
CA LYS A 294 -27.42 1.22 0.85
C LYS A 294 -27.40 -0.08 0.08
N LEU A 295 -26.65 -1.05 0.57
CA LEU A 295 -26.80 -2.42 0.12
C LEU A 295 -28.20 -2.92 0.47
N ILE A 296 -28.77 -3.76 -0.39
CA ILE A 296 -30.11 -4.33 -0.20
C ILE A 296 -30.11 -5.83 -0.48
N GLY A 297 -31.19 -6.48 -0.03
CA GLY A 297 -31.51 -7.86 -0.39
C GLY A 297 -30.41 -8.87 -0.02
N LYS A 298 -30.04 -9.68 -1.00
CA LYS A 298 -29.04 -10.74 -0.80
C LYS A 298 -27.65 -10.17 -0.52
N ARG A 299 -27.30 -9.05 -1.16
CA ARG A 299 -25.99 -8.40 -0.97
C ARG A 299 -25.81 -7.89 0.47
N GLU A 300 -26.82 -7.20 1.00
CA GLU A 300 -26.82 -6.73 2.39
C GLU A 300 -26.73 -7.90 3.38
N ALA A 301 -27.53 -8.95 3.17
CA ALA A 301 -27.53 -10.12 4.02
C ALA A 301 -26.17 -10.82 4.05
N ASN A 302 -25.52 -10.97 2.91
CA ASN A 302 -24.20 -11.60 2.81
C ASN A 302 -23.11 -10.74 3.43
N PHE A 303 -23.12 -9.44 3.21
CA PHE A 303 -22.18 -8.52 3.84
C PHE A 303 -22.30 -8.55 5.36
N THR A 304 -23.53 -8.48 5.88
CA THR A 304 -23.81 -8.47 7.33
C THR A 304 -23.45 -9.80 8.01
N SER A 305 -23.59 -10.92 7.30
CA SER A 305 -23.27 -12.27 7.83
C SER A 305 -21.81 -12.70 7.57
N ASN A 306 -21.00 -11.85 6.95
CA ASN A 306 -19.64 -12.14 6.49
C ASN A 306 -19.53 -13.35 5.52
N ASN A 307 -20.59 -13.61 4.75
CA ASN A 307 -20.68 -14.74 3.82
C ASN A 307 -20.41 -14.35 2.37
N GLU A 308 -19.80 -13.20 2.10
CA GLU A 308 -19.55 -12.74 0.74
C GLU A 308 -18.64 -13.69 -0.06
N GLU A 309 -17.70 -14.35 0.60
CA GLU A 309 -16.83 -15.33 -0.04
C GLU A 309 -17.58 -16.61 -0.41
N GLU A 310 -18.39 -17.16 0.49
CA GLU A 310 -19.16 -18.39 0.23
C GLU A 310 -20.18 -18.21 -0.91
N GLU A 311 -20.78 -17.02 -1.01
CA GLU A 311 -21.75 -16.72 -2.07
C GLU A 311 -21.08 -16.21 -3.36
N GLY A 312 -19.76 -16.10 -3.38
CA GLY A 312 -18.97 -15.74 -4.56
C GLY A 312 -18.98 -14.23 -4.90
N TYR A 313 -19.49 -13.36 -4.05
CA TYR A 313 -19.47 -11.91 -4.29
C TYR A 313 -18.05 -11.34 -4.19
N ALA A 314 -17.24 -11.82 -3.27
CA ALA A 314 -15.85 -11.42 -3.11
C ALA A 314 -14.91 -12.03 -4.16
N ASP A 315 -15.29 -13.15 -4.77
CA ASP A 315 -14.49 -13.81 -5.80
C ASP A 315 -14.76 -13.22 -7.20
N PRO A 316 -13.82 -12.45 -7.78
CA PRO A 316 -13.98 -11.89 -9.12
C PRO A 316 -14.09 -12.95 -10.23
N SER A 317 -13.77 -14.21 -9.97
CA SER A 317 -13.89 -15.31 -10.94
C SER A 317 -15.28 -15.92 -10.98
N SER A 318 -16.09 -15.72 -9.91
CA SER A 318 -17.44 -16.24 -9.83
C SER A 318 -18.38 -15.49 -10.79
N PRO A 319 -19.49 -16.12 -11.23
CA PRO A 319 -20.51 -15.41 -12.01
C PRO A 319 -21.14 -14.22 -11.30
N GLN A 320 -21.24 -14.28 -9.99
CA GLN A 320 -21.77 -13.22 -9.12
C GLN A 320 -20.72 -12.23 -8.64
N GLY A 321 -19.43 -12.47 -8.98
CA GLY A 321 -18.30 -11.71 -8.45
C GLY A 321 -18.38 -10.23 -8.76
N ILE A 322 -18.67 -9.45 -7.74
CA ILE A 322 -18.58 -7.99 -7.79
C ILE A 322 -17.10 -7.62 -7.80
N GLY A 323 -16.74 -6.64 -8.59
CA GLY A 323 -15.33 -6.29 -8.81
C GLY A 323 -14.63 -7.05 -9.93
N LYS A 324 -15.27 -8.05 -10.55
CA LYS A 324 -14.72 -8.77 -11.73
C LYS A 324 -14.23 -7.85 -12.84
N TYR A 325 -14.98 -6.79 -13.10
CA TYR A 325 -14.70 -5.79 -14.12
C TYR A 325 -14.19 -4.46 -13.55
N ARG A 326 -13.78 -4.44 -12.27
CA ARG A 326 -13.31 -3.22 -11.59
C ARG A 326 -12.19 -2.47 -12.31
N TRP A 327 -11.37 -3.17 -13.06
CA TRP A 327 -10.27 -2.60 -13.83
C TRP A 327 -10.70 -1.86 -15.11
N LEU A 328 -11.98 -1.94 -15.51
CA LEU A 328 -12.53 -1.12 -16.59
C LEU A 328 -12.86 0.32 -16.14
N SER A 329 -12.96 0.56 -14.83
CA SER A 329 -12.97 1.91 -14.26
C SER A 329 -11.56 2.30 -13.84
N SER A 330 -11.16 3.52 -14.14
CA SER A 330 -9.91 4.10 -13.65
C SER A 330 -10.00 4.52 -12.18
N LEU A 331 -11.20 4.61 -11.62
CA LEU A 331 -11.45 5.18 -10.28
C LEU A 331 -11.28 4.15 -9.16
N CYS A 332 -10.79 4.60 -8.03
CA CYS A 332 -10.71 3.80 -6.80
C CYS A 332 -12.07 3.59 -6.14
N ALA A 333 -12.16 2.51 -5.36
CA ALA A 333 -13.35 2.13 -4.59
C ALA A 333 -13.84 3.22 -3.62
N THR A 334 -12.91 3.96 -3.03
CA THR A 334 -13.16 4.99 -2.02
C THR A 334 -13.46 6.37 -2.59
N ASN A 335 -13.32 6.57 -3.91
CA ASN A 335 -13.64 7.86 -4.51
C ASN A 335 -15.11 8.22 -4.27
N PRO A 336 -15.41 9.47 -3.90
CA PRO A 336 -16.77 9.90 -3.70
C PRO A 336 -17.52 10.02 -5.04
N CYS A 337 -18.78 9.59 -5.04
CA CYS A 337 -19.76 9.91 -6.07
C CYS A 337 -20.39 11.29 -5.79
N GLU A 338 -21.23 11.78 -6.71
CA GLU A 338 -21.93 13.06 -6.54
C GLU A 338 -22.86 13.10 -5.31
N ASP A 339 -23.33 11.94 -4.86
CA ASP A 339 -24.13 11.79 -3.63
C ASP A 339 -23.31 11.86 -2.34
N GLY A 340 -21.98 12.01 -2.44
CA GLY A 340 -21.04 12.06 -1.30
C GLY A 340 -20.61 10.71 -0.77
N TYR A 341 -21.18 9.60 -1.24
CA TYR A 341 -20.84 8.25 -0.82
C TYR A 341 -19.76 7.63 -1.71
N PRO A 342 -18.98 6.67 -1.20
CA PRO A 342 -17.94 6.02 -2.00
C PRO A 342 -18.55 5.21 -3.16
N ILE A 343 -17.74 5.01 -4.20
CA ILE A 343 -18.09 4.14 -5.33
C ILE A 343 -18.43 2.74 -4.83
N ASP A 344 -17.59 2.18 -3.96
CA ASP A 344 -17.86 0.91 -3.28
C ASP A 344 -18.54 1.21 -1.93
N LEU A 345 -19.84 0.98 -1.84
CA LEU A 345 -20.60 1.25 -0.64
C LEU A 345 -20.11 0.45 0.58
N THR A 346 -19.47 -0.71 0.38
CA THR A 346 -18.86 -1.46 1.49
C THR A 346 -17.70 -0.72 2.17
N LYS A 347 -17.24 0.39 1.59
CA LYS A 347 -16.21 1.27 2.14
C LYS A 347 -16.79 2.53 2.79
N SER A 348 -18.11 2.65 2.86
CA SER A 348 -18.74 3.76 3.58
C SER A 348 -18.55 3.64 5.09
N LYS A 349 -18.75 4.75 5.80
CA LYS A 349 -18.66 4.79 7.27
C LYS A 349 -19.61 3.78 7.91
N GLU A 350 -20.85 3.74 7.46
CA GLU A 350 -21.89 2.85 7.98
C GLU A 350 -21.49 1.36 7.87
N TYR A 351 -20.85 0.98 6.77
CA TYR A 351 -20.41 -0.41 6.58
C TYR A 351 -19.11 -0.72 7.32
N ASN A 352 -18.23 0.26 7.50
CA ASN A 352 -17.09 0.11 8.41
C ASN A 352 -17.56 -0.14 9.84
N GLU A 353 -18.58 0.58 10.31
CA GLU A 353 -19.16 0.45 11.64
C GLU A 353 -19.81 -0.93 11.88
N VAL A 354 -20.58 -1.46 10.92
CA VAL A 354 -21.24 -2.77 11.08
C VAL A 354 -20.30 -3.96 10.91
N SER A 355 -19.13 -3.77 10.34
CA SER A 355 -18.14 -4.83 10.15
C SER A 355 -17.11 -4.93 11.30
N VAL A 356 -17.35 -4.23 12.41
CA VAL A 356 -16.47 -4.17 13.58
C VAL A 356 -16.49 -5.51 14.34
N THR A 357 -15.32 -6.05 14.62
CA THR A 357 -15.15 -7.25 15.44
C THR A 357 -15.13 -6.91 16.93
N ALA A 358 -15.19 -7.93 17.80
CA ALA A 358 -15.03 -7.74 19.25
C ALA A 358 -13.66 -7.14 19.59
N ALA A 359 -12.61 -7.54 18.87
CA ALA A 359 -11.26 -6.96 19.04
C ALA A 359 -11.20 -5.51 18.58
N ASP A 360 -11.89 -5.14 17.49
CA ASP A 360 -11.98 -3.75 17.04
C ASP A 360 -12.66 -2.87 18.08
N GLN A 361 -13.78 -3.35 18.67
CA GLN A 361 -14.50 -2.64 19.73
C GLN A 361 -13.63 -2.44 20.96
N ASP A 362 -12.89 -3.47 21.37
CA ASP A 362 -12.00 -3.43 22.51
C ASP A 362 -10.84 -2.45 22.32
N PHE A 363 -10.28 -2.38 21.10
CA PHE A 363 -9.24 -1.41 20.72
C PHE A 363 -9.79 0.02 20.74
N CYS A 364 -10.98 0.24 20.18
CA CYS A 364 -11.65 1.54 20.17
C CYS A 364 -11.99 2.00 21.60
N GLU A 365 -12.55 1.11 22.42
CA GLU A 365 -12.88 1.42 23.82
C GLU A 365 -11.64 1.84 24.62
N TYR A 366 -10.53 1.10 24.45
CA TYR A 366 -9.30 1.37 25.20
C TYR A 366 -8.70 2.76 24.89
N TYR A 367 -8.66 3.15 23.62
CA TYR A 367 -7.98 4.40 23.22
C TYR A 367 -8.90 5.62 23.17
N THR A 368 -10.22 5.45 23.09
CA THR A 368 -11.15 6.57 22.87
C THR A 368 -12.37 6.56 23.78
N ASP A 369 -12.37 5.71 24.84
CA ASP A 369 -13.54 5.51 25.70
C ASP A 369 -14.83 5.20 24.89
N GLY A 370 -14.68 4.49 23.77
CA GLY A 370 -15.78 4.10 22.86
C GLY A 370 -16.29 5.22 21.94
N GLU A 371 -15.60 6.35 21.85
CA GLU A 371 -15.99 7.42 20.90
C GLU A 371 -15.72 7.03 19.45
N ALA A 372 -14.65 6.25 19.17
CA ALA A 372 -14.37 5.72 17.86
C ALA A 372 -15.23 4.48 17.58
N ALA A 373 -15.85 4.44 16.41
CA ALA A 373 -16.69 3.31 16.00
C ALA A 373 -15.89 2.16 15.38
N TYR A 374 -14.69 2.42 14.85
CA TYR A 374 -13.80 1.42 14.25
C TYR A 374 -12.33 1.89 14.32
N PRO A 375 -11.33 0.99 14.16
CA PRO A 375 -9.90 1.30 14.39
C PRO A 375 -9.35 2.48 13.58
N GLY A 376 -9.85 2.71 12.37
CA GLY A 376 -9.44 3.87 11.55
C GLY A 376 -9.72 5.21 12.23
N GLU A 377 -10.82 5.33 12.96
CA GLU A 377 -11.14 6.54 13.73
C GLU A 377 -10.21 6.70 14.95
N VAL A 378 -9.72 5.61 15.53
CA VAL A 378 -8.69 5.66 16.59
C VAL A 378 -7.39 6.26 16.04
N TYR A 379 -6.96 5.84 14.85
CA TYR A 379 -5.77 6.40 14.22
C TYR A 379 -5.92 7.90 13.90
N VAL A 380 -7.13 8.33 13.53
CA VAL A 380 -7.40 9.77 13.38
C VAL A 380 -7.17 10.51 14.69
N ARG A 381 -7.62 9.94 15.83
CA ARG A 381 -7.35 10.52 17.16
C ARG A 381 -5.86 10.61 17.47
N PHE A 382 -5.09 9.57 17.15
CA PHE A 382 -3.63 9.61 17.31
C PHE A 382 -2.96 10.72 16.50
N VAL A 383 -3.54 11.10 15.37
CA VAL A 383 -3.04 12.25 14.59
C VAL A 383 -3.49 13.57 15.22
N GLU A 384 -4.74 13.67 15.65
CA GLU A 384 -5.29 14.88 16.28
C GLU A 384 -4.60 15.22 17.60
N ASP A 385 -4.24 14.25 18.42
CA ASP A 385 -3.56 14.44 19.70
C ASP A 385 -2.03 14.51 19.57
N GLY A 386 -1.49 14.26 18.37
CA GLY A 386 -0.07 14.33 18.06
C GLY A 386 0.74 13.08 18.43
N SER A 387 0.08 11.99 18.85
CA SER A 387 0.75 10.69 19.12
C SER A 387 1.30 10.08 17.84
N MET A 388 0.70 10.38 16.69
CA MET A 388 1.18 10.00 15.37
C MET A 388 1.07 11.17 14.39
N LYS A 389 1.78 11.06 13.27
CA LYS A 389 1.70 12.01 12.14
C LYS A 389 1.18 11.29 10.90
N THR A 390 0.54 12.02 10.02
CA THR A 390 0.25 11.57 8.65
C THR A 390 1.20 12.27 7.68
N VAL A 391 1.42 11.65 6.53
CA VAL A 391 2.07 12.26 5.39
C VAL A 391 1.12 12.26 4.21
N ASP A 392 1.17 13.33 3.44
CA ASP A 392 0.48 13.44 2.16
C ASP A 392 1.41 12.89 1.08
N ASP A 393 1.05 11.75 0.48
CA ASP A 393 1.86 11.02 -0.51
C ASP A 393 1.68 11.61 -1.93
N THR A 394 1.54 12.91 -2.04
CA THR A 394 1.31 13.58 -3.34
C THR A 394 2.58 14.13 -3.97
N ASP A 395 3.76 13.55 -3.74
CA ASP A 395 4.94 14.04 -4.45
C ASP A 395 4.90 13.71 -5.94
N LEU A 396 4.45 14.69 -6.71
CA LEU A 396 4.36 14.62 -8.15
C LEU A 396 5.73 14.45 -8.81
N ALA A 397 6.81 14.94 -8.21
CA ALA A 397 8.14 14.91 -8.82
C ALA A 397 8.63 13.47 -9.04
N THR A 398 8.44 12.57 -8.07
CA THR A 398 8.85 11.17 -8.22
C THR A 398 8.11 10.48 -9.36
N SER A 399 6.85 10.83 -9.58
CA SER A 399 6.01 10.31 -10.66
C SER A 399 6.37 10.87 -12.05
N LEU A 400 7.02 12.03 -12.10
CA LEU A 400 7.44 12.70 -13.33
C LEU A 400 8.87 12.38 -13.73
N MET A 401 9.59 11.55 -12.97
CA MET A 401 10.95 11.16 -13.31
C MET A 401 11.01 10.40 -14.63
N ALA A 402 11.90 10.82 -15.51
CA ALA A 402 12.22 10.04 -16.69
C ALA A 402 12.99 8.77 -16.30
N PRO A 403 12.85 7.67 -17.07
CA PRO A 403 13.66 6.48 -16.86
C PRO A 403 15.16 6.81 -16.96
N VAL A 404 15.97 6.20 -16.11
CA VAL A 404 17.42 6.22 -16.24
C VAL A 404 17.88 5.43 -17.48
N SER A 405 19.12 5.61 -17.90
CA SER A 405 19.70 4.82 -18.98
C SER A 405 19.70 3.31 -18.70
N ASP A 406 19.76 2.50 -19.75
CA ASP A 406 19.84 1.04 -19.62
C ASP A 406 21.08 0.59 -18.81
N GLU A 407 22.18 1.36 -18.88
CA GLU A 407 23.39 1.12 -18.12
C GLU A 407 23.17 1.37 -16.62
N ALA A 408 22.58 2.49 -16.26
CA ALA A 408 22.25 2.82 -14.87
C ALA A 408 21.21 1.83 -14.29
N ALA A 409 20.18 1.50 -15.06
CA ALA A 409 19.18 0.51 -14.67
C ALA A 409 19.77 -0.87 -14.35
N LYS A 410 20.76 -1.33 -15.16
CA LYS A 410 21.50 -2.57 -14.90
C LYS A 410 22.33 -2.51 -13.62
N VAL A 411 22.91 -1.35 -13.31
CA VAL A 411 23.67 -1.16 -12.07
C VAL A 411 22.74 -1.23 -10.86
N PHE A 412 21.60 -0.55 -10.89
CA PHE A 412 20.60 -0.60 -9.83
C PHE A 412 20.06 -2.03 -9.62
N ALA A 413 19.73 -2.75 -10.69
CA ALA A 413 19.28 -4.13 -10.61
C ALA A 413 20.34 -5.06 -9.99
N LYS A 414 21.61 -4.89 -10.36
CA LYS A 414 22.72 -5.63 -9.76
C LYS A 414 22.90 -5.35 -8.26
N ALA A 415 22.76 -4.10 -7.86
CA ALA A 415 22.87 -3.71 -6.46
C ALA A 415 21.70 -4.31 -5.66
N ASP A 416 20.49 -4.29 -6.19
CA ASP A 416 19.32 -4.90 -5.58
C ASP A 416 19.48 -6.42 -5.42
N GLU A 417 19.87 -7.14 -6.46
CA GLU A 417 20.19 -8.58 -6.40
C GLU A 417 21.27 -8.88 -5.36
N TYR A 418 22.30 -8.04 -5.26
CA TYR A 418 23.36 -8.20 -4.27
C TYR A 418 22.83 -8.07 -2.84
N PHE A 419 21.99 -7.05 -2.58
CA PHE A 419 21.38 -6.87 -1.26
C PHE A 419 20.40 -7.99 -0.93
N GLN A 420 19.56 -8.41 -1.85
CA GLN A 420 18.67 -9.57 -1.65
C GLN A 420 19.45 -10.83 -1.26
N ALA A 421 20.58 -11.09 -1.93
CA ALA A 421 21.44 -12.25 -1.63
C ALA A 421 22.19 -12.15 -0.29
N ASN A 422 22.38 -10.95 0.25
CA ASN A 422 23.18 -10.73 1.47
C ASN A 422 22.35 -10.24 2.68
N ILE A 423 21.04 -10.01 2.52
CA ILE A 423 20.18 -9.46 3.58
C ILE A 423 20.20 -10.35 4.85
N ALA A 424 20.16 -11.66 4.68
CA ALA A 424 20.26 -12.60 5.80
C ALA A 424 21.55 -12.40 6.58
N LYS A 425 22.67 -12.22 5.88
CA LYS A 425 23.98 -12.11 6.48
C LYS A 425 24.11 -10.87 7.35
N ILE A 426 23.60 -9.72 6.92
CA ILE A 426 23.66 -8.48 7.70
C ILE A 426 22.68 -8.51 8.88
N ILE A 427 21.44 -8.99 8.69
CA ILE A 427 20.45 -9.05 9.77
C ILE A 427 20.86 -10.07 10.85
N THR A 428 21.61 -11.12 10.52
CA THR A 428 22.04 -12.15 11.49
C THR A 428 23.38 -11.86 12.15
N CYS A 429 24.00 -10.69 11.95
CA CYS A 429 25.21 -10.29 12.66
C CYS A 429 25.00 -10.35 14.17
N LYS A 430 26.00 -10.87 14.89
CA LYS A 430 25.91 -11.19 16.34
C LYS A 430 26.09 -9.97 17.26
N ASP A 431 26.79 -8.95 16.77
CA ASP A 431 27.09 -7.72 17.50
C ASP A 431 27.24 -6.52 16.55
N ASP A 432 27.36 -5.32 17.12
CA ASP A 432 27.44 -4.07 16.39
C ASP A 432 28.73 -3.97 15.55
N ALA A 433 29.83 -4.54 16.03
CA ALA A 433 31.10 -4.51 15.28
C ALA A 433 31.03 -5.35 14.00
N GLU A 434 30.43 -6.54 14.08
CA GLU A 434 30.19 -7.39 12.90
C GLU A 434 29.19 -6.74 11.94
N PHE A 435 28.15 -6.09 12.49
CA PHE A 435 27.16 -5.38 11.70
C PHE A 435 27.80 -4.23 10.90
N GLU A 436 28.56 -3.36 11.55
CA GLU A 436 29.23 -2.23 10.88
C GLU A 436 30.26 -2.71 9.84
N GLU A 437 31.08 -3.73 10.16
CA GLU A 437 32.01 -4.31 9.19
C GLU A 437 31.28 -4.85 7.94
N GLN A 438 30.15 -5.55 8.15
CA GLN A 438 29.36 -6.09 7.06
C GLN A 438 28.66 -4.99 6.25
N LYS A 439 28.15 -3.93 6.92
CA LYS A 439 27.57 -2.75 6.28
C LYS A 439 28.59 -2.05 5.38
N ASP A 440 29.75 -1.70 5.92
CA ASP A 440 30.84 -1.05 5.17
C ASP A 440 31.26 -1.86 3.95
N LYS A 441 31.36 -3.18 4.13
CA LYS A 441 31.65 -4.08 3.03
C LYS A 441 30.56 -4.04 1.96
N MET A 442 29.29 -4.10 2.33
CA MET A 442 28.18 -4.10 1.37
C MET A 442 28.11 -2.77 0.60
N ILE A 443 28.30 -1.64 1.28
CA ILE A 443 28.38 -0.32 0.65
C ILE A 443 29.54 -0.27 -0.34
N SER A 444 30.73 -0.72 0.08
CA SER A 444 31.92 -0.74 -0.79
C SER A 444 31.75 -1.63 -2.02
N ASP A 445 31.15 -2.81 -1.85
CA ASP A 445 30.89 -3.74 -2.96
C ASP A 445 29.93 -3.12 -4.01
N VAL A 446 28.88 -2.44 -3.56
CA VAL A 446 27.91 -1.75 -4.44
C VAL A 446 28.56 -0.56 -5.14
N LEU A 447 29.34 0.26 -4.43
CA LEU A 447 30.07 1.36 -5.05
C LEU A 447 31.02 0.88 -6.15
N ALA A 448 31.64 -0.30 -5.96
CA ALA A 448 32.53 -0.91 -6.98
C ALA A 448 31.78 -1.36 -8.25
N MET A 449 30.44 -1.45 -8.23
CA MET A 449 29.61 -1.77 -9.41
C MET A 449 29.36 -0.57 -10.34
N GLY A 450 29.87 0.62 -10.00
CA GLY A 450 29.57 1.86 -10.71
C GLY A 450 28.30 2.57 -10.21
N TYR A 451 27.84 2.23 -9.02
CA TYR A 451 26.58 2.71 -8.45
C TYR A 451 26.53 4.24 -8.31
N LYS A 452 27.67 4.87 -7.99
CA LYS A 452 27.75 6.32 -7.85
C LYS A 452 27.39 7.08 -9.13
N ASP A 453 27.81 6.57 -10.28
CA ASP A 453 27.52 7.21 -11.57
C ASP A 453 26.04 7.04 -11.92
N ALA A 454 25.48 5.85 -11.70
CA ALA A 454 24.05 5.59 -11.86
C ALA A 454 23.19 6.48 -10.93
N LEU A 455 23.60 6.64 -9.67
CA LEU A 455 22.92 7.51 -8.72
C LEU A 455 22.97 8.98 -9.15
N SER A 456 24.10 9.45 -9.69
CA SER A 456 24.24 10.82 -10.19
C SER A 456 23.30 11.10 -11.37
N GLU A 457 23.15 10.13 -12.29
CA GLU A 457 22.18 10.22 -13.39
C GLU A 457 20.74 10.29 -12.86
N LEU A 458 20.39 9.45 -11.91
CA LEU A 458 19.05 9.44 -11.32
C LEU A 458 18.72 10.75 -10.58
N GLN A 459 19.68 11.31 -9.83
CA GLN A 459 19.51 12.59 -9.15
C GLN A 459 19.32 13.74 -10.16
N GLU A 460 20.00 13.73 -11.30
CA GLU A 460 19.78 14.70 -12.37
C GLU A 460 18.36 14.60 -12.94
N GLN A 461 17.84 13.38 -13.17
CA GLN A 461 16.47 13.18 -13.63
C GLN A 461 15.46 13.66 -12.58
N PHE A 462 15.72 13.44 -11.31
CA PHE A 462 14.85 13.91 -10.23
C PHE A 462 14.80 15.46 -10.17
N GLU A 463 15.93 16.16 -10.31
CA GLU A 463 15.95 17.62 -10.35
C GLU A 463 15.18 18.19 -11.56
N ILE A 464 15.21 17.49 -12.69
CA ILE A 464 14.39 17.84 -13.87
C ILE A 464 12.90 17.62 -13.54
N ALA A 465 12.57 16.50 -12.92
CA ALA A 465 11.21 16.17 -12.53
C ALA A 465 10.63 17.16 -11.51
N LYS A 466 11.40 17.61 -10.53
CA LYS A 466 11.00 18.66 -9.57
C LYS A 466 10.61 19.96 -10.28
N LYS A 467 11.42 20.40 -11.23
CA LYS A 467 11.11 21.59 -12.04
C LYS A 467 9.86 21.41 -12.91
N THR A 468 9.67 20.21 -13.45
CA THR A 468 8.47 19.87 -14.23
C THR A 468 7.23 19.88 -13.33
N ALA A 469 7.33 19.34 -12.12
CA ALA A 469 6.24 19.32 -11.15
C ALA A 469 5.77 20.73 -10.76
N GLU A 470 6.68 21.71 -10.66
CA GLU A 470 6.32 23.12 -10.38
C GLU A 470 5.46 23.73 -11.49
N VAL A 471 5.69 23.35 -12.74
CA VAL A 471 4.92 23.85 -13.90
C VAL A 471 3.63 23.03 -14.10
N PHE A 472 3.62 21.79 -13.64
CA PHE A 472 2.49 20.87 -13.80
C PHE A 472 1.33 21.20 -12.84
N LYS A 473 1.65 21.73 -11.66
CA LYS A 473 0.65 22.24 -10.70
C LYS A 473 -0.02 23.50 -11.23
#